data_580497f5b86f117f85baaedab6128a4e
#
_entry.id   580497f5b86f117f85baaedab6128a4e
#
_cell.length_a   1.000
_cell.length_b   1.000
_cell.length_c   1.000
_cell.angle_alpha   90.00
_cell.angle_beta   90.00
_cell.angle_gamma   90.00
#
_symmetry.space_group_name_H-M   'P 1'
#
loop_
_entity.id
_entity.type
_entity.pdbx_description
1 polymer ?
#
loop_
_entity_poly.entity_id
_entity_poly.type
_entity_poly.pdbx_seq_one_letter_code
_entity_poly.pdbx_strand_id
1 'polypeptide(L)' 'MITVKVLGSGCKRCQNLEAKVKEIIRANNIDAVVEKVSDIQEMINYGIMMTPGLVVNERVKSAGIIPKDDQILNWLTGN' A
#
# COMPACT_ATOMS: atom_id res chain seq x y z
N MET A 1 -7.67 0.57 -14.04
CA MET A 1 -7.52 1.23 -12.73
C MET A 1 -6.76 0.32 -11.78
N ILE A 2 -5.85 0.90 -11.02
CA ILE A 2 -5.01 0.15 -10.08
C ILE A 2 -5.66 0.19 -8.70
N THR A 3 -5.77 -0.95 -8.04
CA THR A 3 -6.27 -1.00 -6.67
C THR A 3 -5.08 -1.18 -5.73
N VAL A 4 -4.92 -0.24 -4.80
CA VAL A 4 -3.85 -0.26 -3.81
C VAL A 4 -4.48 -0.43 -2.44
N LYS A 5 -3.97 -1.39 -1.67
CA LYS A 5 -4.44 -1.59 -0.30
C LYS A 5 -3.28 -1.36 0.66
N VAL A 6 -3.53 -0.55 1.67
CA VAL A 6 -2.60 -0.32 2.77
C VAL A 6 -3.16 -1.06 3.98
N LEU A 7 -2.47 -2.10 4.40
CA LEU A 7 -2.93 -2.99 5.45
C LEU A 7 -2.26 -2.63 6.77
N GLY A 8 -3.07 -2.40 7.78
CA GLY A 8 -2.56 -2.06 9.10
C GLY A 8 -3.68 -1.64 10.04
N SER A 9 -3.37 -1.56 11.31
CA SER A 9 -4.35 -1.26 12.35
C SER A 9 -4.53 0.24 12.58
N GLY A 10 -4.07 1.10 11.67
CA GLY A 10 -4.20 2.54 11.82
C GLY A 10 -3.07 3.17 12.62
N CYS A 11 -1.96 2.47 12.78
CA CYS A 11 -0.78 3.02 13.45
C CYS A 11 -0.20 4.16 12.63
N LYS A 12 0.67 4.95 13.26
CA LYS A 12 1.25 6.11 12.60
C LYS A 12 2.01 5.74 11.33
N ARG A 13 2.75 4.63 11.35
CA ARG A 13 3.48 4.16 10.16
C ARG A 13 2.51 3.77 9.03
N CYS A 14 1.38 3.17 9.39
CA CYS A 14 0.36 2.81 8.41
C CYS A 14 -0.23 4.05 7.77
N GLN A 15 -0.53 5.07 8.58
CA GLN A 15 -1.02 6.35 8.08
C GLN A 15 0.00 7.04 7.19
N ASN A 16 1.27 6.99 7.56
CA ASN A 16 2.35 7.58 6.77
C ASN A 16 2.47 6.91 5.40
N LEU A 17 2.38 5.58 5.37
CA LEU A 17 2.44 4.86 4.10
C LEU A 17 1.25 5.20 3.21
N GLU A 18 0.06 5.26 3.80
CA GLU A 18 -1.15 5.63 3.06
C GLU A 18 -1.01 7.01 2.44
N ALA A 19 -0.57 7.98 3.23
CA ALA A 19 -0.38 9.35 2.75
C ALA A 19 0.66 9.43 1.64
N LYS A 20 1.75 8.68 1.79
CA LYS A 20 2.82 8.63 0.80
C LYS A 20 2.33 8.07 -0.53
N VAL A 21 1.58 6.98 -0.48
CA VAL A 21 1.03 6.35 -1.69
C VAL A 21 0.06 7.30 -2.39
N LYS A 22 -0.82 7.94 -1.64
CA LYS A 22 -1.78 8.90 -2.20
C LYS A 22 -1.07 10.07 -2.86
N GLU A 23 0.00 10.57 -2.25
CA GLU A 23 0.77 11.68 -2.81
C GLU A 23 1.45 11.29 -4.12
N ILE A 24 2.02 10.10 -4.19
CA ILE A 24 2.67 9.61 -5.41
C ILE A 24 1.65 9.47 -6.54
N ILE A 25 0.48 8.94 -6.22
CA ILE A 25 -0.61 8.77 -7.19
C ILE A 25 -1.02 10.13 -7.73
N ARG A 26 -1.21 11.11 -6.86
CA ARG A 26 -1.63 12.45 -7.23
C ARG A 26 -0.56 13.16 -8.08
N ALA A 27 0.69 13.07 -7.65
CA ALA A 27 1.78 13.78 -8.30
C ALA A 27 2.08 13.25 -9.69
N ASN A 28 1.75 11.99 -9.96
CA ASN A 28 2.05 11.34 -11.24
C ASN A 28 0.81 11.04 -12.07
N ASN A 29 -0.34 11.55 -11.66
CA ASN A 29 -1.62 11.33 -12.36
C ASN A 29 -1.91 9.86 -12.62
N ILE A 30 -1.66 9.02 -11.64
CA ILE A 30 -1.88 7.59 -11.77
C ILE A 30 -3.36 7.28 -11.53
N ASP A 31 -3.97 6.48 -12.41
CA ASP A 31 -5.35 6.06 -12.24
C ASP A 31 -5.42 4.90 -11.25
N ALA A 32 -5.53 5.23 -9.97
CA ALA A 32 -5.52 4.24 -8.89
C ALA A 32 -6.42 4.67 -7.74
N VAL A 33 -6.94 3.68 -7.02
CA VAL A 33 -7.67 3.91 -5.77
C VAL A 33 -6.87 3.33 -4.62
N VAL A 34 -6.93 3.97 -3.47
CA VAL A 34 -6.24 3.52 -2.26
C VAL A 34 -7.28 3.14 -1.24
N GLU A 35 -7.19 1.92 -0.75
CA GLU A 35 -8.06 1.42 0.30
C GLU A 35 -7.23 1.15 1.55
N LYS A 36 -7.78 1.54 2.70
CA LYS A 36 -7.19 1.23 3.98
C LYS A 36 -7.84 -0.03 4.53
N VAL A 37 -7.04 -1.04 4.82
CA VAL A 37 -7.53 -2.31 5.34
C VAL A 37 -6.99 -2.50 6.74
N SER A 38 -7.88 -2.55 7.73
CA SER A 38 -7.51 -2.74 9.13
C SER A 38 -7.97 -4.08 9.67
N ASP A 39 -8.60 -4.90 8.84
CA ASP A 39 -9.12 -6.20 9.25
C ASP A 39 -7.97 -7.21 9.32
N ILE A 40 -7.78 -7.80 10.51
CA ILE A 40 -6.71 -8.77 10.74
C ILE A 40 -6.89 -9.99 9.82
N GLN A 41 -8.12 -10.41 9.57
CA GLN A 41 -8.38 -11.56 8.72
C GLN A 41 -7.91 -11.30 7.29
N GLU A 42 -8.12 -10.10 6.79
CA GLU A 42 -7.64 -9.71 5.46
C GLU A 42 -6.11 -9.74 5.41
N MET A 43 -5.44 -9.26 6.45
CA MET A 43 -3.99 -9.31 6.51
C MET A 43 -3.47 -10.75 6.47
N ILE A 44 -4.14 -11.64 7.20
CA ILE A 44 -3.78 -13.06 7.21
C ILE A 44 -3.98 -13.67 5.82
N ASN A 45 -5.08 -13.31 5.15
CA ASN A 45 -5.37 -13.81 3.81
C ASN A 45 -4.30 -13.43 2.80
N TYR A 46 -3.68 -12.26 2.97
CA TYR A 46 -2.56 -11.84 2.13
C TYR A 46 -1.21 -12.37 2.62
N GLY A 47 -1.19 -13.08 3.74
CA GLY A 47 0.05 -13.58 4.32
C GLY A 47 0.90 -12.51 4.99
N ILE A 48 0.30 -11.39 5.36
CA ILE A 48 1.02 -10.28 5.98
C ILE A 48 1.03 -10.47 7.49
N MET A 49 2.22 -10.59 8.05
CA MET A 49 2.39 -10.75 9.49
C MET A 49 2.94 -9.50 10.16
N MET A 50 3.44 -8.55 9.39
CA MET A 50 4.00 -7.29 9.90
C MET A 50 3.36 -6.13 9.17
N THR A 51 3.03 -5.05 9.89
CA THR A 51 2.41 -3.87 9.31
C THR A 51 3.36 -2.68 9.35
N PRO A 52 3.22 -1.75 8.41
CA PRO A 52 2.21 -1.69 7.36
C PRO A 52 2.51 -2.63 6.21
N GLY A 53 1.47 -3.13 5.54
CA GLY A 53 1.61 -3.90 4.33
C GLY A 53 1.10 -3.12 3.13
N LEU A 54 1.74 -3.32 1.98
CA LEU A 54 1.33 -2.67 0.73
C LEU A 54 0.98 -3.73 -0.30
N VAL A 55 -0.24 -3.65 -0.80
CA VAL A 55 -0.76 -4.57 -1.81
C VAL A 55 -1.15 -3.75 -3.04
N VAL A 56 -0.70 -4.16 -4.21
CA VAL A 56 -1.04 -3.52 -5.47
C VAL A 56 -1.62 -4.59 -6.39
N ASN A 57 -2.87 -4.38 -6.82
CA ASN A 57 -3.59 -5.31 -7.69
C ASN A 57 -3.55 -6.75 -7.15
N GLU A 58 -3.86 -6.91 -5.86
CA GLU A 58 -3.92 -8.19 -5.17
C GLU A 58 -2.57 -8.87 -4.96
N ARG A 59 -1.46 -8.16 -5.21
CA ARG A 59 -0.12 -8.69 -4.98
C ARG A 59 0.55 -7.94 -3.86
N VAL A 60 1.06 -8.67 -2.87
CA VAL A 60 1.79 -8.07 -1.75
C VAL A 60 3.14 -7.59 -2.25
N LYS A 61 3.38 -6.30 -2.13
CA LYS A 61 4.63 -5.68 -2.56
C LYS A 61 5.60 -5.48 -1.41
N SER A 62 5.09 -5.18 -0.23
CA SER A 62 5.92 -5.02 0.95
C SER A 62 5.12 -5.31 2.21
N ALA A 63 5.82 -5.65 3.28
CA ALA A 63 5.20 -5.87 4.58
C ALA A 63 6.20 -5.50 5.67
N GLY A 64 5.73 -4.72 6.63
CA GLY A 64 6.54 -4.33 7.79
C GLY A 64 7.50 -3.17 7.54
N ILE A 65 7.50 -2.60 6.33
CA ILE A 65 8.39 -1.48 5.98
C ILE A 65 7.61 -0.38 5.28
N ILE A 66 8.21 0.80 5.21
CA ILE A 66 7.73 1.89 4.36
C ILE A 66 8.69 1.97 3.19
N PRO A 67 8.26 1.52 1.98
CA PRO A 67 9.14 1.53 0.82
C PRO A 67 9.51 2.95 0.40
N LYS A 68 10.57 3.07 -0.38
CA LYS A 68 10.96 4.36 -0.95
C LYS A 68 9.98 4.79 -2.04
N ASP A 69 9.94 6.08 -2.29
CA ASP A 69 9.01 6.66 -3.28
C ASP A 69 9.17 6.04 -4.66
N ASP A 70 10.40 5.84 -5.10
CA ASP A 70 10.67 5.28 -6.42
C ASP A 70 10.22 3.82 -6.52
N GLN A 71 10.33 3.06 -5.43
CA GLN A 71 9.82 1.69 -5.42
C GLN A 71 8.31 1.66 -5.56
N ILE A 72 7.62 2.52 -4.80
CA ILE A 72 6.16 2.60 -4.87
C ILE A 72 5.73 3.02 -6.27
N LEU A 73 6.39 4.01 -6.84
CA LEU A 73 6.08 4.49 -8.18
C LEU A 73 6.25 3.38 -9.22
N ASN A 74 7.32 2.60 -9.12
CA ASN A 74 7.54 1.48 -10.04
C ASN A 74 6.42 0.45 -9.96
N TRP A 75 5.99 0.12 -8.74
CA TRP A 75 4.90 -0.83 -8.56
C TRP A 75 3.59 -0.31 -9.12
N LEU A 76 3.35 0.99 -9.00
CA LEU A 76 2.11 1.61 -9.49
C LEU A 76 2.10 1.80 -11.00
N THR A 77 3.27 1.89 -11.62
CA THR A 77 3.35 2.07 -13.07
C THR A 77 3.53 0.76 -13.82
N GLY A 78 3.46 -0.37 -13.11
CA GLY A 78 3.45 -1.68 -13.74
C GLY A 78 4.80 -2.26 -14.07
N ASN A 79 5.84 -1.69 -13.53
CA ASN A 79 7.20 -2.18 -13.78
C ASN A 79 7.70 -3.09 -12.68
#